data_a90f07a74cbd24f131bc57fc9d551784
#
_entry.id   a90f07a74cbd24f131bc57fc9d551784
#
_cell.length_a   1.000
_cell.length_b   1.000
_cell.length_c   1.000
_cell.angle_alpha   90.00
_cell.angle_beta   90.00
_cell.angle_gamma   90.00
#
_symmetry.space_group_name_H-M   'P 1'
#
loop_
_entity.id
_entity.type
_entity.pdbx_description
1 polymer ?
#
loop_
_entity_poly.entity_id
_entity_poly.type
_entity_poly.pdbx_seq_one_letter_code
_entity_poly.pdbx_strand_id
1 'polypeptide(L)'
;MAEPVIIHTDGACSGNPGPGGWGAILQFGQHRKELNGGEALTTNNKMELTAAIEALNALTRACTVELHTDSQYVKNGVQGWIHGWKKNGWKTADKKPVKNVELWQALDEATRRHEISWHWVKGHNGDELNERADELAREGMAPFKAKKSAFTPPI
;
A
#
# COMPACT_ATOMS: atom_id res chain seq x y z
N MET A 1 26.34 9.98 5.24
CA MET A 1 24.98 9.67 5.65
C MET A 1 24.04 9.74 4.48
N ALA A 2 23.28 8.70 4.28
CA ALA A 2 22.37 8.66 3.15
C ALA A 2 21.14 9.52 3.43
N GLU A 3 20.76 10.33 2.45
CA GLU A 3 19.50 11.05 2.48
C GLU A 3 18.36 10.07 2.38
N PRO A 4 17.33 10.16 3.22
CA PRO A 4 16.23 9.20 3.16
C PRO A 4 15.31 9.46 1.97
N VAL A 5 14.71 8.39 1.47
CA VAL A 5 13.59 8.48 0.55
C VAL A 5 12.34 8.61 1.40
N ILE A 6 11.52 9.61 1.12
CA ILE A 6 10.28 9.83 1.84
C ILE A 6 9.13 9.29 1.01
N ILE A 7 8.37 8.37 1.57
CA ILE A 7 7.27 7.71 0.86
C ILE A 7 5.97 7.96 1.59
N HIS A 8 4.92 8.31 0.83
CA HIS A 8 3.55 8.38 1.32
C HIS A 8 2.71 7.43 0.51
N THR A 9 1.91 6.61 1.19
CA THR A 9 1.08 5.60 0.53
C THR A 9 -0.36 5.70 1.00
N ASP A 10 -1.28 5.27 0.13
CA ASP A 10 -2.68 5.17 0.48
C ASP A 10 -3.36 4.11 -0.38
N GLY A 11 -4.47 3.58 0.12
CA GLY A 11 -5.29 2.64 -0.60
C GLY A 11 -6.76 3.03 -0.47
N ALA A 12 -7.55 2.70 -1.47
CA ALA A 12 -8.97 3.00 -1.50
C ALA A 12 -9.72 1.84 -2.13
N CYS A 13 -10.98 1.68 -1.73
CA CYS A 13 -11.82 0.63 -2.29
C CYS A 13 -13.27 1.09 -2.26
N SER A 14 -13.98 0.90 -3.38
CA SER A 14 -15.38 1.26 -3.51
C SER A 14 -16.20 -0.01 -3.32
N GLY A 15 -16.83 -0.14 -2.14
CA GLY A 15 -17.46 -1.41 -1.75
C GLY A 15 -16.36 -2.41 -1.39
N ASN A 16 -16.34 -2.97 -0.25
CA ASN A 16 -15.24 -3.78 0.26
C ASN A 16 -15.71 -5.23 0.44
N PRO A 17 -15.55 -6.13 -0.57
CA PRO A 17 -14.74 -5.97 -1.79
C PRO A 17 -15.41 -5.20 -2.90
N GLY A 18 -14.59 -4.76 -3.86
CA GLY A 18 -15.05 -4.01 -5.01
C GLY A 18 -13.86 -3.44 -5.77
N PRO A 19 -14.12 -2.50 -6.71
CA PRO A 19 -13.01 -1.81 -7.38
C PRO A 19 -12.18 -1.05 -6.36
N GLY A 20 -10.87 -1.11 -6.51
CA GLY A 20 -9.97 -0.41 -5.62
C GLY A 20 -8.76 0.15 -6.33
N GLY A 21 -8.04 1.02 -5.65
CA GLY A 21 -6.83 1.60 -6.15
C GLY A 21 -5.83 1.88 -5.04
N TRP A 22 -4.60 2.12 -5.43
CA TRP A 22 -3.52 2.47 -4.53
C TRP A 22 -2.72 3.61 -5.10
N GLY A 23 -2.09 4.36 -4.23
CA GLY A 23 -1.23 5.46 -4.63
C GLY A 23 -0.01 5.55 -3.76
N ALA A 24 1.08 6.04 -4.33
CA ALA A 24 2.33 6.24 -3.60
C ALA A 24 3.08 7.43 -4.17
N ILE A 25 3.70 8.19 -3.28
CA ILE A 25 4.56 9.30 -3.65
C ILE A 25 5.93 9.02 -3.06
N LEU A 26 6.95 9.03 -3.91
CA LEU A 26 8.34 8.83 -3.49
C LEU A 26 9.09 10.12 -3.72
N GLN A 27 9.76 10.61 -2.69
CA GLN A 27 10.50 11.86 -2.77
C GLN A 27 11.92 11.67 -2.27
N PHE A 28 12.89 12.07 -3.09
CA PHE A 28 14.30 12.01 -2.73
C PHE A 28 14.93 13.34 -3.12
N GLY A 29 15.25 14.17 -2.13
CA GLY A 29 15.70 15.53 -2.40
C GLY A 29 14.64 16.30 -3.16
N GLN A 30 14.98 16.74 -4.35
CA GLN A 30 14.04 17.46 -5.22
C GLN A 30 13.36 16.55 -6.25
N HIS A 31 13.75 15.28 -6.29
CA HIS A 31 13.13 14.30 -7.18
C HIS A 31 11.84 13.78 -6.57
N ARG A 32 10.79 13.73 -7.36
CA ARG A 32 9.50 13.24 -6.91
C ARG A 32 8.92 12.29 -7.96
N LYS A 33 8.46 11.14 -7.51
CA LYS A 33 7.83 10.16 -8.37
C LYS A 33 6.50 9.77 -7.79
N GLU A 34 5.47 9.73 -8.63
CA GLU A 34 4.14 9.31 -8.23
C GLU A 34 3.80 8.01 -8.93
N LEU A 35 3.22 7.08 -8.16
CA LEU A 35 2.81 5.78 -8.67
C LEU A 35 1.36 5.56 -8.28
N ASN A 36 0.63 4.85 -9.14
CA ASN A 36 -0.70 4.39 -8.76
C ASN A 36 -1.10 3.18 -9.60
N GLY A 37 -2.17 2.55 -9.19
CA GLY A 37 -2.74 1.42 -9.91
C GLY A 37 -4.06 1.04 -9.27
N GLY A 38 -4.70 0.01 -9.80
CA GLY A 38 -5.98 -0.42 -9.26
C GLY A 38 -6.34 -1.83 -9.71
N GLU A 39 -7.44 -2.32 -9.16
CA GLU A 39 -7.97 -3.64 -9.47
C GLU A 39 -9.49 -3.60 -9.49
N ALA A 40 -10.08 -4.46 -10.33
CA ALA A 40 -11.53 -4.51 -10.47
C ALA A 40 -12.22 -5.09 -9.24
N LEU A 41 -11.56 -6.01 -8.54
CA LEU A 41 -12.11 -6.65 -7.34
C LEU A 41 -11.00 -6.82 -6.31
N THR A 42 -11.07 -6.05 -5.24
CA THR A 42 -10.05 -6.07 -4.20
C THR A 42 -10.66 -5.58 -2.89
N THR A 43 -9.82 -5.33 -1.90
CA THR A 43 -10.23 -4.77 -0.61
C THR A 43 -9.36 -3.59 -0.26
N ASN A 44 -9.83 -2.77 0.67
CA ASN A 44 -9.04 -1.65 1.16
C ASN A 44 -7.70 -2.11 1.72
N ASN A 45 -7.71 -3.19 2.52
CA ASN A 45 -6.49 -3.71 3.12
C ASN A 45 -5.47 -4.17 2.07
N LYS A 46 -5.95 -4.84 1.03
CA LYS A 46 -5.07 -5.25 -0.07
C LYS A 46 -4.44 -4.07 -0.78
N MET A 47 -5.21 -3.01 -0.98
CA MET A 47 -4.70 -1.82 -1.65
C MET A 47 -3.68 -1.08 -0.79
N GLU A 48 -3.88 -1.04 0.52
CA GLU A 48 -2.91 -0.45 1.44
C GLU A 48 -1.59 -1.22 1.43
N LEU A 49 -1.64 -2.54 1.45
CA LEU A 49 -0.44 -3.37 1.34
C LEU A 49 0.25 -3.18 -0.01
N THR A 50 -0.54 -3.17 -1.08
CA THR A 50 -0.01 -3.04 -2.44
C THR A 50 0.71 -1.71 -2.62
N ALA A 51 0.17 -0.62 -2.08
CA ALA A 51 0.81 0.68 -2.17
C ALA A 51 2.21 0.65 -1.56
N ALA A 52 2.35 0.08 -0.37
CA ALA A 52 3.64 -0.01 0.30
C ALA A 52 4.61 -0.91 -0.48
N ILE A 53 4.13 -2.05 -0.96
CA ILE A 53 4.96 -3.00 -1.72
C ILE A 53 5.47 -2.34 -3.01
N GLU A 54 4.57 -1.73 -3.78
CA GLU A 54 4.94 -1.14 -5.06
C GLU A 54 5.89 0.03 -4.87
N ALA A 55 5.68 0.84 -3.83
CA ALA A 55 6.57 1.95 -3.54
C ALA A 55 7.99 1.47 -3.23
N LEU A 56 8.12 0.47 -2.36
CA LEU A 56 9.43 -0.06 -1.99
C LEU A 56 10.11 -0.75 -3.17
N ASN A 57 9.34 -1.47 -3.98
CA ASN A 57 9.89 -2.17 -5.14
C ASN A 57 10.28 -1.22 -6.28
N ALA A 58 9.78 0.00 -6.26
CA ALA A 58 10.17 1.00 -7.26
C ALA A 58 11.56 1.57 -7.01
N LEU A 59 12.12 1.38 -5.82
CA LEU A 59 13.45 1.85 -5.50
C LEU A 59 14.50 0.98 -6.19
N THR A 60 15.47 1.62 -6.83
CA THR A 60 16.43 0.93 -7.67
C THR A 60 17.65 0.39 -6.93
N ARG A 61 17.79 0.74 -5.67
CA ARG A 61 18.90 0.30 -4.81
C ARG A 61 18.44 0.31 -3.36
N ALA A 62 19.25 -0.26 -2.48
CA ALA A 62 18.97 -0.23 -1.05
C ALA A 62 18.98 1.21 -0.55
N CYS A 63 17.95 1.59 0.20
CA CYS A 63 17.76 2.95 0.67
C CYS A 63 17.40 2.99 2.14
N THR A 64 17.67 4.15 2.76
CA THR A 64 17.01 4.51 4.01
C THR A 64 15.68 5.13 3.62
N VAL A 65 14.59 4.67 4.22
CA VAL A 65 13.24 5.06 3.84
C VAL A 65 12.44 5.52 5.04
N GLU A 66 11.71 6.63 4.88
CA GLU A 66 10.66 7.05 5.83
C GLU A 66 9.33 6.83 5.13
N LEU A 67 8.57 5.84 5.57
CA LEU A 67 7.30 5.49 4.94
C LEU A 67 6.14 5.92 5.80
N HIS A 68 5.32 6.80 5.26
CA HIS A 68 4.15 7.37 5.93
C HIS A 68 2.88 6.72 5.42
N THR A 69 2.07 6.20 6.32
CA THR A 69 0.78 5.59 5.98
C THR A 69 -0.20 5.79 7.14
N ASP A 70 -1.49 5.85 6.81
CA ASP A 70 -2.55 5.93 7.83
C ASP A 70 -3.22 4.57 8.09
N SER A 71 -2.73 3.52 7.42
CA SER A 71 -3.35 2.19 7.52
C SER A 71 -3.07 1.52 8.87
N GLN A 72 -4.10 1.35 9.68
CA GLN A 72 -3.99 0.61 10.93
C GLN A 72 -3.68 -0.88 10.66
N TYR A 73 -4.22 -1.40 9.58
CA TYR A 73 -3.99 -2.78 9.19
C TYR A 73 -2.50 -3.05 8.92
N VAL A 74 -1.87 -2.18 8.13
CA VAL A 74 -0.43 -2.29 7.84
C VAL A 74 0.38 -2.11 9.12
N LYS A 75 0.00 -1.13 9.94
CA LYS A 75 0.67 -0.86 11.20
C LYS A 75 0.67 -2.08 12.11
N ASN A 76 -0.51 -2.65 12.33
CA ASN A 76 -0.65 -3.78 13.24
C ASN A 76 0.12 -5.01 12.74
N GLY A 77 0.13 -5.22 11.43
CA GLY A 77 0.86 -6.33 10.86
C GLY A 77 2.36 -6.17 10.99
N VAL A 78 2.86 -4.99 10.65
CA VAL A 78 4.31 -4.73 10.68
C VAL A 78 4.85 -4.72 12.11
N GLN A 79 4.10 -4.17 13.05
CA GLN A 79 4.54 -4.05 14.44
C GLN A 79 4.37 -5.34 15.24
N GLY A 80 3.42 -6.18 14.86
CA GLY A 80 3.11 -7.35 15.68
C GLY A 80 2.90 -8.64 14.91
N TRP A 81 1.83 -8.72 14.12
CA TRP A 81 1.38 -9.98 13.53
C TRP A 81 2.45 -10.71 12.72
N ILE A 82 3.23 -9.98 11.94
CA ILE A 82 4.20 -10.57 11.02
C ILE A 82 5.27 -11.40 11.74
N HIS A 83 5.63 -10.99 12.95
CA HIS A 83 6.66 -11.69 13.74
C HIS A 83 6.19 -13.09 14.14
N GLY A 84 4.93 -13.21 14.55
CA GLY A 84 4.35 -14.49 14.88
C GLY A 84 4.14 -15.37 13.64
N TRP A 85 3.67 -14.77 12.56
CA TRP A 85 3.45 -15.49 11.30
C TRP A 85 4.75 -16.09 10.77
N LYS A 86 5.85 -15.35 10.84
CA LYS A 86 7.15 -15.84 10.36
C LYS A 86 7.60 -17.05 11.18
N LYS A 87 7.35 -17.05 12.48
CA LYS A 87 7.67 -18.19 13.34
C LYS A 87 6.78 -19.40 13.07
N ASN A 88 5.54 -19.17 12.67
CA ASN A 88 4.55 -20.22 12.49
C ASN A 88 4.36 -20.63 11.03
N GLY A 89 5.31 -20.29 10.16
CA GLY A 89 5.24 -20.69 8.76
C GLY A 89 4.11 -20.01 7.98
N TRP A 90 3.73 -18.80 8.39
CA TRP A 90 2.69 -18.01 7.75
C TRP A 90 1.30 -18.64 7.85
N LYS A 91 1.07 -19.32 8.95
CA LYS A 91 -0.22 -19.95 9.23
C LYS A 91 -0.81 -19.44 10.53
N THR A 92 -2.13 -19.42 10.58
CA THR A 92 -2.85 -19.07 11.80
C THR A 92 -2.79 -20.22 12.80
N ALA A 93 -3.34 -20.01 14.00
CA ALA A 93 -3.43 -21.04 15.02
C ALA A 93 -4.16 -22.29 14.52
N ASP A 94 -5.13 -22.12 13.61
CA ASP A 94 -5.89 -23.22 13.00
C ASP A 94 -5.15 -23.89 11.84
N LYS A 95 -3.89 -23.55 11.65
CA LYS A 95 -3.05 -24.08 10.57
C LYS A 95 -3.53 -23.72 9.17
N LYS A 96 -4.32 -22.64 9.06
CA LYS A 96 -4.77 -22.11 7.79
C LYS A 96 -3.84 -20.99 7.34
N PRO A 97 -3.70 -20.73 6.02
CA PRO A 97 -2.87 -19.62 5.56
C PRO A 97 -3.35 -18.30 6.14
N VAL A 98 -2.41 -17.42 6.47
CA VAL A 98 -2.71 -16.08 6.92
C VAL A 98 -3.46 -15.34 5.81
N LYS A 99 -4.47 -14.54 6.16
CA LYS A 99 -5.20 -13.74 5.19
C LYS A 99 -4.25 -12.75 4.50
N ASN A 100 -4.36 -12.64 3.18
CA ASN A 100 -3.47 -11.81 2.36
C ASN A 100 -2.00 -12.22 2.49
N VAL A 101 -1.75 -13.50 2.71
CA VAL A 101 -0.40 -14.02 2.98
C VAL A 101 0.60 -13.63 1.90
N GLU A 102 0.20 -13.69 0.63
CA GLU A 102 1.11 -13.37 -0.47
C GLU A 102 1.56 -11.91 -0.42
N LEU A 103 0.63 -11.02 -0.09
CA LEU A 103 0.94 -9.59 0.04
C LEU A 103 1.83 -9.32 1.25
N TRP A 104 1.54 -9.97 2.38
CA TRP A 104 2.38 -9.81 3.57
C TRP A 104 3.79 -10.32 3.34
N GLN A 105 3.92 -11.45 2.64
CA GLN A 105 5.24 -11.99 2.30
C GLN A 105 5.98 -11.07 1.35
N ALA A 106 5.28 -10.51 0.37
CA ALA A 106 5.88 -9.56 -0.56
C ALA A 106 6.35 -8.30 0.15
N LEU A 107 5.56 -7.81 1.11
CA LEU A 107 5.95 -6.64 1.89
C LEU A 107 7.17 -6.93 2.75
N ASP A 108 7.18 -8.09 3.43
CA ASP A 108 8.32 -8.49 4.26
C ASP A 108 9.59 -8.54 3.43
N GLU A 109 9.53 -9.13 2.25
CA GLU A 109 10.68 -9.21 1.36
C GLU A 109 11.14 -7.84 0.88
N ALA A 110 10.20 -6.97 0.51
CA ALA A 110 10.53 -5.62 0.08
C ALA A 110 11.21 -4.82 1.18
N THR A 111 10.77 -4.99 2.44
CA THR A 111 11.36 -4.27 3.57
C THR A 111 12.79 -4.71 3.86
N ARG A 112 13.12 -5.97 3.58
CA ARG A 112 14.47 -6.48 3.87
C ARG A 112 15.55 -5.80 3.05
N ARG A 113 15.20 -5.23 1.91
CA ARG A 113 16.19 -4.58 1.04
C ARG A 113 16.51 -3.16 1.46
N HIS A 114 15.74 -2.62 2.41
CA HIS A 114 15.86 -1.21 2.80
C HIS A 114 15.87 -1.07 4.31
N GLU A 115 16.32 0.09 4.78
CA GLU A 115 16.25 0.45 6.19
C GLU A 115 15.07 1.38 6.34
N ILE A 116 13.97 0.88 6.92
CA ILE A 116 12.68 1.59 6.91
C ILE A 116 12.31 2.09 8.30
N SER A 117 11.98 3.38 8.38
CA SER A 117 11.31 3.98 9.53
C SER A 117 9.84 4.16 9.16
N TRP A 118 8.95 3.56 9.91
CA TRP A 118 7.51 3.66 9.67
C TRP A 118 6.96 4.85 10.44
N HIS A 119 6.19 5.67 9.74
CA HIS A 119 5.52 6.83 10.32
C HIS A 119 4.02 6.68 10.15
N TRP A 120 3.33 6.52 11.27
CA TRP A 120 1.88 6.31 11.27
C TRP A 120 1.20 7.65 11.38
N VAL A 121 0.49 8.04 10.32
CA VAL A 121 -0.21 9.31 10.29
C VAL A 121 -1.68 9.10 10.64
N LYS A 122 -2.31 10.14 11.14
CA LYS A 122 -3.68 10.08 11.63
C LYS A 122 -4.61 10.66 10.58
N GLY A 123 -5.06 9.83 9.64
CA GLY A 123 -5.97 10.25 8.58
C GLY A 123 -5.34 11.31 7.67
N HIS A 124 -6.19 12.02 6.97
CA HIS A 124 -5.75 13.01 5.98
C HIS A 124 -5.67 14.42 6.55
N ASN A 125 -5.16 14.56 7.71
CA ASN A 125 -5.23 15.72 8.58
C ASN A 125 -4.43 16.93 8.05
N GLY A 126 -4.77 17.39 6.84
CA GLY A 126 -4.11 18.54 6.24
C GLY A 126 -2.72 18.25 5.67
N ASP A 127 -2.30 17.01 5.67
CA ASP A 127 -1.01 16.63 5.08
C ASP A 127 -1.16 16.55 3.56
N GLU A 128 -0.52 17.48 2.88
CA GLU A 128 -0.61 17.60 1.43
C GLU A 128 -0.21 16.32 0.68
N LEU A 129 0.85 15.65 1.14
CA LEU A 129 1.31 14.43 0.49
C LEU A 129 0.40 13.25 0.76
N ASN A 130 -0.18 13.16 1.95
CA ASN A 130 -1.17 12.13 2.23
C ASN A 130 -2.43 12.34 1.39
N GLU A 131 -2.85 13.58 1.22
CA GLU A 131 -4.00 13.89 0.37
C GLU A 131 -3.71 13.56 -1.09
N ARG A 132 -2.48 13.82 -1.55
CA ARG A 132 -2.11 13.47 -2.92
C ARG A 132 -2.07 11.96 -3.11
N ALA A 133 -1.58 11.21 -2.13
CA ALA A 133 -1.60 9.75 -2.20
C ALA A 133 -3.02 9.21 -2.29
N ASP A 134 -3.97 9.82 -1.55
CA ASP A 134 -5.37 9.47 -1.65
C ASP A 134 -5.93 9.75 -3.04
N GLU A 135 -5.60 10.89 -3.62
CA GLU A 135 -6.02 11.21 -4.99
C GLU A 135 -5.49 10.19 -5.98
N LEU A 136 -4.21 9.83 -5.85
CA LEU A 136 -3.60 8.82 -6.73
C LEU A 136 -4.31 7.48 -6.60
N ALA A 137 -4.68 7.09 -5.39
CA ALA A 137 -5.41 5.85 -5.16
C ALA A 137 -6.78 5.88 -5.84
N ARG A 138 -7.48 7.00 -5.74
CA ARG A 138 -8.78 7.17 -6.39
C ARG A 138 -8.66 7.19 -7.91
N GLU A 139 -7.62 7.83 -8.42
CA GLU A 139 -7.33 7.83 -9.85
C GLU A 139 -7.01 6.43 -10.36
N GLY A 140 -6.28 5.65 -9.57
CA GLY A 140 -5.99 4.26 -9.92
C GLY A 140 -7.22 3.38 -9.93
N MET A 141 -8.19 3.67 -9.05
CA MET A 141 -9.44 2.95 -8.98
C MET A 141 -10.40 3.34 -10.10
N ALA A 142 -10.36 4.58 -10.55
CA ALA A 142 -11.33 5.15 -11.47
C ALA A 142 -11.58 4.32 -12.74
N PRO A 143 -10.58 3.79 -13.45
CA PRO A 143 -10.82 2.98 -14.63
C PRO A 143 -11.73 1.78 -14.40
N PHE A 144 -11.62 1.19 -13.22
CA PHE A 144 -12.41 0.00 -12.89
C PHE A 144 -13.85 0.35 -12.52
N LYS A 145 -14.05 1.48 -11.89
CA LYS A 145 -15.40 2.00 -11.61
C LYS A 145 -16.08 2.50 -12.89
N ALA A 146 -15.34 3.26 -13.69
CA ALA A 146 -15.87 3.80 -14.94
C ALA A 146 -16.23 2.70 -15.93
N LYS A 147 -15.42 1.65 -16.01
CA LYS A 147 -15.70 0.52 -16.87
C LYS A 147 -17.01 -0.15 -16.51
N LYS A 148 -17.29 -0.27 -15.22
CA LYS A 148 -18.54 -0.82 -14.71
C LYS A 148 -19.70 0.12 -14.99
N SER A 149 -19.49 1.43 -14.82
CA SER A 149 -20.50 2.45 -15.02
C SER A 149 -20.77 2.75 -16.48
N ALA A 150 -19.77 2.54 -17.33
CA ALA A 150 -19.85 2.84 -18.75
C ALA A 150 -20.60 1.76 -19.54
N PHE A 151 -20.91 0.64 -18.91
CA PHE A 151 -21.67 -0.40 -19.60
C PHE A 151 -23.06 0.12 -19.93
N THR A 152 -23.35 0.20 -21.21
CA THR A 152 -24.66 0.61 -21.71
C THR A 152 -25.27 -0.55 -22.49
N PRO A 153 -26.40 -1.10 -22.06
CA PRO A 153 -27.04 -2.16 -22.82
C PRO A 153 -27.41 -1.68 -24.23
N PRO A 154 -27.41 -2.56 -25.23
CA PRO A 154 -27.74 -2.16 -26.60
C PRO A 154 -29.20 -1.93 -26.83
N ILE A 155 -30.01 -2.04 -25.81
CA ILE A 155 -31.45 -1.84 -25.89
C ILE A 155 -31.93 -0.89 -24.81
#